data_68c4cbaeaa63f59cda4dfa2558d3cbdd
#
_entry.id   68c4cbaeaa63f59cda4dfa2558d3cbdd
#
_cell.length_a   1.000
_cell.length_b   1.000
_cell.length_c   1.000
_cell.angle_alpha   90.00
_cell.angle_beta   90.00
_cell.angle_gamma   90.00
#
_symmetry.space_group_name_H-M   'P 1'
#
loop_
_entity.id
_entity.type
_entity.pdbx_description
1 polymer ?
#
loop_
_entity_poly.entity_id
_entity_poly.type
_entity_poly.pdbx_seq_one_letter_code
_entity_poly.pdbx_strand_id
1 'polypeptide(L)'
;IPLPERDVDKPFLMPVEDVFSITGRGTVATGRIETGVINSGEEVNLIGLGAEGRKTVVTGVEMFRKILDRGEAGDNVGLLLRGVDKKEISRGMIIAKPGTVTPHTKIKAEVYILKKEEGGRHTPFHNNYRPQFYLRTLDVTGEIQLPEGTEMVMPGDNLTINVNLITPVACNIGLRFAIREGGRTVGAGQVTEIIE
;
A
#
# COMPACT_ATOMS: atom_id res chain seq x y z
N ILE A 1 1.70 -18.24 -23.12
CA ILE A 1 1.53 -17.07 -22.25
C ILE A 1 2.92 -16.58 -21.93
N PRO A 2 3.29 -15.33 -22.25
CA PRO A 2 4.60 -14.79 -21.89
C PRO A 2 4.74 -14.75 -20.36
N LEU A 3 5.96 -14.99 -19.87
CA LEU A 3 6.26 -14.82 -18.46
C LEU A 3 6.10 -13.34 -18.08
N PRO A 4 5.46 -13.02 -16.94
CA PRO A 4 5.35 -11.65 -16.49
C PRO A 4 6.74 -11.07 -16.19
N GLU A 5 6.98 -9.83 -16.60
CA GLU A 5 8.16 -9.09 -16.18
C GLU A 5 8.11 -8.87 -14.67
N ARG A 6 9.22 -9.17 -13.98
CA ARG A 6 9.36 -9.00 -12.53
C ARG A 6 10.34 -7.86 -12.27
N ASP A 7 9.91 -6.90 -11.47
CA ASP A 7 10.72 -5.73 -11.07
C ASP A 7 11.81 -6.08 -10.05
N VAL A 8 12.70 -7.03 -10.38
CA VAL A 8 13.75 -7.53 -9.47
C VAL A 8 14.90 -6.55 -9.25
N ASP A 9 15.12 -5.65 -10.19
CA ASP A 9 16.22 -4.65 -10.13
C ASP A 9 15.86 -3.41 -9.28
N LYS A 10 14.60 -3.25 -8.93
CA LYS A 10 14.13 -2.18 -8.03
C LYS A 10 14.45 -2.52 -6.57
N PRO A 11 14.49 -1.51 -5.67
CA PRO A 11 14.59 -1.76 -4.24
C PRO A 11 13.49 -2.69 -3.73
N PHE A 12 13.82 -3.56 -2.78
CA PHE A 12 12.86 -4.48 -2.17
C PHE A 12 11.70 -3.73 -1.50
N LEU A 13 10.48 -4.15 -1.80
CA LEU A 13 9.24 -3.67 -1.20
C LEU A 13 8.21 -4.80 -1.13
N MET A 14 7.65 -5.03 0.05
CA MET A 14 6.57 -5.98 0.30
C MET A 14 5.49 -5.37 1.18
N PRO A 15 4.26 -5.18 0.69
CA PRO A 15 3.10 -4.85 1.52
C PRO A 15 2.74 -6.02 2.45
N VAL A 16 2.46 -5.72 3.71
CA VAL A 16 2.05 -6.72 4.70
C VAL A 16 0.57 -7.04 4.53
N GLU A 17 0.26 -8.32 4.30
CA GLU A 17 -1.10 -8.84 4.17
C GLU A 17 -1.61 -9.45 5.47
N ASP A 18 -0.76 -10.21 6.16
CA ASP A 18 -1.09 -10.84 7.43
C ASP A 18 0.15 -11.01 8.32
N VAL A 19 -0.06 -11.19 9.63
CA VAL A 19 1.00 -11.30 10.63
C VAL A 19 0.67 -12.40 11.64
N PHE A 20 1.59 -13.34 11.81
CA PHE A 20 1.47 -14.37 12.85
C PHE A 20 2.70 -14.43 13.74
N SER A 21 2.53 -14.99 14.93
CA SER A 21 3.64 -15.37 15.80
C SER A 21 3.82 -16.88 15.75
N ILE A 22 5.06 -17.32 15.57
CA ILE A 22 5.43 -18.73 15.67
C ILE A 22 6.21 -18.92 16.96
N THR A 23 5.69 -19.76 17.86
CA THR A 23 6.34 -20.08 19.14
C THR A 23 7.77 -20.56 18.92
N GLY A 24 8.72 -19.89 19.57
CA GLY A 24 10.16 -20.21 19.47
C GLY A 24 10.86 -19.69 18.21
N ARG A 25 10.14 -19.10 17.23
CA ARG A 25 10.74 -18.54 16.01
C ARG A 25 10.58 -17.03 15.87
N GLY A 26 9.49 -16.45 16.40
CA GLY A 26 9.23 -15.01 16.35
C GLY A 26 8.04 -14.64 15.49
N THR A 27 8.02 -13.42 14.99
CA THR A 27 6.95 -12.86 14.19
C THR A 27 7.21 -13.07 12.70
N VAL A 28 6.19 -13.55 11.99
CA VAL A 28 6.19 -13.73 10.54
C VAL A 28 5.20 -12.75 9.92
N ALA A 29 5.67 -11.96 8.98
CA ALA A 29 4.83 -11.11 8.13
C ALA A 29 4.70 -11.75 6.75
N THR A 30 3.49 -11.90 6.26
CA THR A 30 3.24 -12.43 4.92
C THR A 30 2.79 -11.34 3.96
N GLY A 31 3.11 -11.53 2.71
CA GLY A 31 2.70 -10.66 1.61
C GLY A 31 3.28 -11.10 0.29
N ARG A 32 2.89 -10.40 -0.75
CA ARG A 32 3.50 -10.54 -2.07
C ARG A 32 4.61 -9.51 -2.23
N ILE A 33 5.78 -9.94 -2.61
CA ILE A 33 6.87 -9.02 -2.96
C ILE A 33 6.47 -8.23 -4.20
N GLU A 34 6.35 -6.91 -4.06
CA GLU A 34 5.95 -6.00 -5.15
C GLU A 34 7.15 -5.71 -6.07
N THR A 35 8.30 -5.38 -5.48
CA THR A 35 9.54 -5.09 -6.19
C THR A 35 10.76 -5.64 -5.47
N GLY A 36 11.84 -5.84 -6.23
CA GLY A 36 13.15 -6.19 -5.70
C GLY A 36 13.30 -7.64 -5.28
N VAL A 37 14.33 -7.85 -4.49
CA VAL A 37 14.76 -9.14 -3.96
C VAL A 37 15.04 -8.98 -2.48
N ILE A 38 14.76 -10.01 -1.69
CA ILE A 38 15.12 -10.12 -0.28
C ILE A 38 15.86 -11.43 -0.02
N ASN A 39 16.97 -11.35 0.68
CA ASN A 39 17.70 -12.52 1.14
C ASN A 39 17.61 -12.67 2.67
N SER A 40 17.72 -13.88 3.15
CA SER A 40 17.88 -14.13 4.59
C SER A 40 19.15 -13.42 5.11
N GLY A 41 19.02 -12.71 6.23
CA GLY A 41 20.11 -11.91 6.82
C GLY A 41 20.06 -10.42 6.45
N GLU A 42 19.23 -10.00 5.52
CA GLU A 42 19.15 -8.58 5.12
C GLU A 42 18.37 -7.72 6.10
N GLU A 43 18.81 -6.46 6.26
CA GLU A 43 18.13 -5.43 7.02
C GLU A 43 16.99 -4.82 6.21
N VAL A 44 15.84 -4.63 6.87
CA VAL A 44 14.65 -3.99 6.31
C VAL A 44 14.06 -2.98 7.27
N ASN A 45 13.27 -2.04 6.74
CA ASN A 45 12.46 -1.10 7.51
C ASN A 45 10.99 -1.51 7.48
N LEU A 46 10.34 -1.41 8.63
CA LEU A 46 8.88 -1.48 8.79
C LEU A 46 8.33 -0.05 8.72
N ILE A 47 7.44 0.23 7.78
CA ILE A 47 6.97 1.59 7.47
C ILE A 47 5.44 1.61 7.43
N GLY A 48 4.86 2.66 7.99
CA GLY A 48 3.41 2.94 7.97
C GLY A 48 2.75 2.80 9.33
N LEU A 49 1.50 3.31 9.46
CA LEU A 49 0.65 3.28 10.67
C LEU A 49 1.31 3.87 11.92
N GLY A 50 2.14 4.91 11.76
CA GLY A 50 2.85 5.57 12.87
C GLY A 50 4.17 4.91 13.28
N ALA A 51 4.58 3.82 12.63
CA ALA A 51 5.92 3.27 12.79
C ALA A 51 6.90 4.05 11.91
N GLU A 52 7.68 4.93 12.54
CA GLU A 52 8.76 5.64 11.85
C GLU A 52 9.92 4.67 11.58
N GLY A 53 9.86 3.96 10.45
CA GLY A 53 10.99 3.27 9.87
C GLY A 53 11.75 2.32 10.81
N ARG A 54 11.05 1.54 11.64
CA ARG A 54 11.70 0.58 12.53
C ARG A 54 12.52 -0.41 11.72
N LYS A 55 13.82 -0.49 12.01
CA LYS A 55 14.74 -1.44 11.39
C LYS A 55 14.65 -2.80 12.05
N THR A 56 14.69 -3.83 11.23
CA THR A 56 14.81 -5.23 11.65
C THR A 56 15.58 -6.04 10.61
N VAL A 57 15.83 -7.31 10.92
CA VAL A 57 16.52 -8.24 10.01
C VAL A 57 15.58 -9.38 9.66
N VAL A 58 15.50 -9.70 8.38
CA VAL A 58 14.81 -10.89 7.88
C VAL A 58 15.70 -12.11 8.20
N THR A 59 15.26 -12.98 9.10
CA THR A 59 16.02 -14.18 9.48
C THR A 59 15.64 -15.42 8.69
N GLY A 60 14.59 -15.35 7.89
CA GLY A 60 14.17 -16.45 7.03
C GLY A 60 13.09 -16.00 6.06
N VAL A 61 13.06 -16.60 4.91
CA VAL A 61 12.05 -16.45 3.87
C VAL A 61 11.34 -17.79 3.72
N GLU A 62 10.03 -17.82 3.84
CA GLU A 62 9.22 -19.04 3.69
C GLU A 62 8.24 -18.90 2.52
N MET A 63 8.15 -19.94 1.70
CA MET A 63 7.16 -20.05 0.64
C MET A 63 6.68 -21.51 0.54
N PHE A 64 5.34 -21.73 0.55
CA PHE A 64 4.74 -23.06 0.51
C PHE A 64 5.33 -24.05 1.53
N ARG A 65 5.57 -23.62 2.77
CA ARG A 65 6.17 -24.40 3.86
C ARG A 65 7.62 -24.81 3.62
N LYS A 66 8.30 -24.19 2.67
CA LYS A 66 9.74 -24.38 2.42
C LYS A 66 10.49 -23.11 2.85
N ILE A 67 11.61 -23.32 3.52
CA ILE A 67 12.55 -22.23 3.84
C ILE A 67 13.40 -22.01 2.59
N LEU A 68 13.47 -20.75 2.20
CA LEU A 68 14.26 -20.27 1.07
C LEU A 68 15.34 -19.31 1.57
N ASP A 69 16.44 -19.23 0.84
CA ASP A 69 17.46 -18.23 1.11
C ASP A 69 17.11 -16.86 0.50
N ARG A 70 16.21 -16.86 -0.48
CA ARG A 70 15.86 -15.70 -1.29
C ARG A 70 14.38 -15.71 -1.70
N GLY A 71 13.77 -14.49 -1.73
CA GLY A 71 12.49 -14.20 -2.37
C GLY A 71 12.62 -13.05 -3.37
N GLU A 72 11.82 -13.02 -4.42
CA GLU A 72 11.88 -12.00 -5.46
C GLU A 72 10.50 -11.47 -5.85
N ALA A 73 10.47 -10.31 -6.55
CA ALA A 73 9.25 -9.67 -7.02
C ALA A 73 8.29 -10.67 -7.68
N GLY A 74 7.03 -10.66 -7.22
CA GLY A 74 5.97 -11.57 -7.65
C GLY A 74 5.76 -12.78 -6.73
N ASP A 75 6.71 -13.11 -5.85
CA ASP A 75 6.56 -14.23 -4.92
C ASP A 75 5.67 -13.87 -3.73
N ASN A 76 4.82 -14.82 -3.31
CA ASN A 76 4.09 -14.73 -2.05
C ASN A 76 4.93 -15.43 -0.97
N VAL A 77 5.40 -14.67 0.00
CA VAL A 77 6.33 -15.16 1.02
C VAL A 77 5.90 -14.80 2.44
N GLY A 78 6.39 -15.55 3.41
CA GLY A 78 6.44 -15.18 4.81
C GLY A 78 7.86 -14.77 5.17
N LEU A 79 8.02 -13.59 5.76
CA LEU A 79 9.30 -13.09 6.24
C LEU A 79 9.37 -13.23 7.77
N LEU A 80 10.33 -13.99 8.25
CA LEU A 80 10.62 -14.10 9.68
C LEU A 80 11.45 -12.90 10.12
N LEU A 81 10.91 -12.12 11.06
CA LEU A 81 11.49 -10.84 11.50
C LEU A 81 12.11 -10.96 12.88
N ARG A 82 13.35 -10.50 13.02
CA ARG A 82 14.09 -10.54 14.29
C ARG A 82 13.61 -9.46 15.25
N GLY A 83 13.24 -9.85 16.47
CA GLY A 83 12.97 -8.92 17.57
C GLY A 83 11.78 -7.99 17.34
N VAL A 84 10.83 -8.39 16.48
CA VAL A 84 9.59 -7.68 16.22
C VAL A 84 8.44 -8.41 16.90
N ASP A 85 7.70 -7.71 17.76
CA ASP A 85 6.47 -8.22 18.34
C ASP A 85 5.33 -8.14 17.31
N LYS A 86 4.39 -9.12 17.36
CA LYS A 86 3.19 -9.10 16.51
C LYS A 86 2.40 -7.79 16.64
N LYS A 87 2.48 -7.09 17.77
CA LYS A 87 1.79 -5.81 18.00
C LYS A 87 2.43 -4.61 17.27
N GLU A 88 3.68 -4.76 16.83
CA GLU A 88 4.47 -3.70 16.22
C GLU A 88 4.37 -3.70 14.68
N ILE A 89 3.77 -4.74 14.13
CA ILE A 89 3.55 -4.89 12.69
C ILE A 89 2.12 -5.35 12.45
N SER A 90 1.49 -4.78 11.44
CA SER A 90 0.12 -5.12 11.07
C SER A 90 -0.10 -5.02 9.56
N ARG A 91 -1.20 -5.59 9.10
CA ARG A 91 -1.67 -5.44 7.72
C ARG A 91 -1.71 -3.95 7.35
N GLY A 92 -1.29 -3.63 6.15
CA GLY A 92 -1.23 -2.27 5.63
C GLY A 92 0.13 -1.59 5.81
N MET A 93 0.99 -2.08 6.69
CA MET A 93 2.39 -1.66 6.75
C MET A 93 3.18 -2.20 5.56
N ILE A 94 4.35 -1.64 5.34
CA ILE A 94 5.27 -2.03 4.28
C ILE A 94 6.60 -2.47 4.89
N ILE A 95 7.15 -3.55 4.36
CA ILE A 95 8.53 -3.96 4.61
C ILE A 95 9.33 -3.58 3.37
N ALA A 96 10.35 -2.74 3.55
CA ALA A 96 11.14 -2.23 2.43
C ALA A 96 12.63 -2.16 2.77
N LYS A 97 13.44 -2.05 1.73
CA LYS A 97 14.88 -1.77 1.87
C LYS A 97 15.05 -0.43 2.60
N PRO A 98 15.96 -0.33 3.57
CA PRO A 98 16.18 0.91 4.33
C PRO A 98 16.43 2.12 3.43
N GLY A 99 15.73 3.23 3.73
CA GLY A 99 15.91 4.51 3.03
C GLY A 99 15.29 4.61 1.63
N THR A 100 14.49 3.63 1.20
CA THR A 100 13.90 3.63 -0.15
C THR A 100 12.44 4.07 -0.20
N VAL A 101 11.76 4.11 0.93
CA VAL A 101 10.33 4.44 1.03
C VAL A 101 10.12 5.47 2.14
N THR A 102 9.36 6.51 1.83
CA THR A 102 8.93 7.53 2.79
C THR A 102 7.40 7.53 2.85
N PRO A 103 6.78 7.58 4.04
CA PRO A 103 5.35 7.76 4.16
C PRO A 103 4.95 9.21 3.89
N HIS A 104 3.78 9.38 3.27
CA HIS A 104 3.24 10.68 2.84
C HIS A 104 1.79 10.85 3.27
N THR A 105 1.37 12.11 3.49
CA THR A 105 0.01 12.45 3.89
C THR A 105 -0.75 13.20 2.81
N LYS A 106 -0.04 13.89 1.90
CA LYS A 106 -0.67 14.69 0.85
C LYS A 106 -0.21 14.24 -0.53
N ILE A 107 -1.16 13.83 -1.33
CA ILE A 107 -0.94 13.35 -2.69
C ILE A 107 -1.86 14.06 -3.68
N LYS A 108 -1.41 14.18 -4.93
CA LYS A 108 -2.24 14.52 -6.06
C LYS A 108 -2.48 13.26 -6.88
N ALA A 109 -3.69 13.07 -7.35
CA ALA A 109 -4.05 11.86 -8.08
C ALA A 109 -5.04 12.16 -9.20
N GLU A 110 -4.89 11.44 -10.29
CA GLU A 110 -5.91 11.37 -11.34
C GLU A 110 -6.88 10.25 -11.00
N VAL A 111 -8.19 10.55 -11.02
CA VAL A 111 -9.24 9.61 -10.60
C VAL A 111 -10.37 9.54 -11.61
N TYR A 112 -10.96 8.35 -11.69
CA TYR A 112 -12.22 8.10 -12.37
C TYR A 112 -13.29 7.72 -11.34
N ILE A 113 -14.42 8.41 -11.37
CA ILE A 113 -15.54 8.15 -10.47
C ILE A 113 -16.53 7.24 -11.19
N LEU A 114 -16.74 6.04 -10.62
CA LEU A 114 -17.59 5.01 -11.20
C LEU A 114 -19.04 5.47 -11.32
N LYS A 115 -19.65 5.19 -12.47
CA LYS A 115 -21.08 5.39 -12.71
C LYS A 115 -21.92 4.40 -11.90
N LYS A 116 -23.22 4.70 -11.77
CA LYS A 116 -24.20 3.81 -11.12
C LYS A 116 -24.23 2.42 -11.75
N GLU A 117 -24.17 2.35 -13.08
CA GLU A 117 -24.20 1.11 -13.87
C GLU A 117 -22.93 0.26 -13.64
N GLU A 118 -21.84 0.89 -13.22
CA GLU A 118 -20.57 0.25 -12.86
C GLU A 118 -20.50 -0.16 -11.37
N GLY A 119 -21.61 0.01 -10.64
CA GLY A 119 -21.70 -0.25 -9.20
C GLY A 119 -21.25 0.91 -8.31
N GLY A 120 -20.96 2.06 -8.91
CA GLY A 120 -20.51 3.28 -8.23
C GLY A 120 -21.63 4.10 -7.60
N ARG A 121 -21.37 5.40 -7.45
CA ARG A 121 -22.32 6.37 -6.89
C ARG A 121 -23.43 6.72 -7.91
N HIS A 122 -24.56 7.15 -7.41
CA HIS A 122 -25.64 7.74 -8.19
C HIS A 122 -25.85 9.24 -7.89
N THR A 123 -25.10 9.77 -6.92
CA THR A 123 -25.13 11.18 -6.52
C THR A 123 -23.75 11.78 -6.65
N PRO A 124 -23.63 13.08 -6.95
CA PRO A 124 -22.36 13.79 -6.94
C PRO A 124 -21.79 13.86 -5.51
N PHE A 125 -20.52 14.20 -5.42
CA PHE A 125 -19.89 14.62 -4.18
C PHE A 125 -19.23 16.00 -4.34
N HIS A 126 -19.05 16.67 -3.22
CA HIS A 126 -18.51 18.02 -3.12
C HIS A 126 -17.14 18.01 -2.48
N ASN A 127 -16.52 19.17 -2.41
CA ASN A 127 -15.26 19.37 -1.72
C ASN A 127 -15.33 18.86 -0.26
N ASN A 128 -14.20 18.44 0.31
CA ASN A 128 -14.08 17.83 1.63
C ASN A 128 -14.80 16.47 1.79
N TYR A 129 -15.12 15.79 0.71
CA TYR A 129 -15.59 14.41 0.75
C TYR A 129 -14.52 13.47 1.33
N ARG A 130 -14.92 12.59 2.26
CA ARG A 130 -14.00 11.73 3.04
C ARG A 130 -14.28 10.24 2.86
N PRO A 131 -13.94 9.66 1.71
CA PRO A 131 -14.05 8.22 1.49
C PRO A 131 -12.85 7.47 2.06
N GLN A 132 -12.88 6.12 1.93
CA GLN A 132 -11.76 5.24 2.17
C GLN A 132 -10.90 5.09 0.90
N PHE A 133 -9.59 5.22 1.05
CA PHE A 133 -8.61 4.96 0.01
C PHE A 133 -7.94 3.62 0.27
N TYR A 134 -8.01 2.71 -0.68
CA TYR A 134 -7.39 1.40 -0.62
C TYR A 134 -6.09 1.45 -1.42
N LEU A 135 -5.00 1.59 -0.69
CA LEU A 135 -3.63 1.67 -1.23
C LEU A 135 -2.89 0.37 -0.84
N ARG A 136 -2.58 -0.48 -1.82
CA ARG A 136 -2.02 -1.82 -1.56
C ARG A 136 -2.92 -2.62 -0.61
N THR A 137 -2.41 -2.95 0.59
CA THR A 137 -3.12 -3.72 1.62
C THR A 137 -3.74 -2.86 2.72
N LEU A 138 -3.57 -1.52 2.64
CA LEU A 138 -4.06 -0.53 3.61
C LEU A 138 -5.35 0.11 3.12
N ASP A 139 -6.28 0.30 4.03
CA ASP A 139 -7.40 1.22 3.89
C ASP A 139 -7.21 2.42 4.83
N VAL A 140 -7.32 3.61 4.29
CA VAL A 140 -7.13 4.86 5.02
C VAL A 140 -8.17 5.89 4.59
N THR A 141 -8.72 6.64 5.55
CA THR A 141 -9.59 7.76 5.24
C THR A 141 -8.76 8.91 4.66
N GLY A 142 -9.23 9.48 3.56
CA GLY A 142 -8.64 10.68 2.98
C GLY A 142 -9.70 11.71 2.67
N GLU A 143 -9.34 12.99 2.84
CA GLU A 143 -10.18 14.12 2.45
C GLU A 143 -9.83 14.57 1.05
N ILE A 144 -10.82 14.61 0.17
CA ILE A 144 -10.67 15.07 -1.21
C ILE A 144 -10.81 16.58 -1.27
N GLN A 145 -9.83 17.23 -1.88
CA GLN A 145 -9.86 18.63 -2.24
C GLN A 145 -9.96 18.75 -3.76
N LEU A 146 -11.03 19.38 -4.21
CA LEU A 146 -11.30 19.61 -5.62
C LEU A 146 -10.47 20.79 -6.15
N PRO A 147 -10.10 20.79 -7.44
CA PRO A 147 -9.43 21.90 -8.07
C PRO A 147 -10.32 23.17 -8.07
N GLU A 148 -9.69 24.34 -8.11
CA GLU A 148 -10.39 25.61 -8.17
C GLU A 148 -11.38 25.65 -9.35
N GLY A 149 -12.59 26.16 -9.08
CA GLY A 149 -13.67 26.23 -10.07
C GLY A 149 -14.51 24.96 -10.20
N THR A 150 -14.17 23.89 -9.49
CA THR A 150 -14.96 22.65 -9.46
C THR A 150 -15.77 22.60 -8.17
N GLU A 151 -17.09 22.76 -8.27
CA GLU A 151 -17.98 22.74 -7.12
C GLU A 151 -18.41 21.32 -6.73
N MET A 152 -18.54 20.42 -7.70
CA MET A 152 -18.97 19.04 -7.50
C MET A 152 -18.37 18.12 -8.56
N VAL A 153 -18.36 16.83 -8.24
CA VAL A 153 -17.91 15.76 -9.14
C VAL A 153 -19.05 14.78 -9.36
N MET A 154 -19.34 14.50 -10.62
CA MET A 154 -20.39 13.60 -11.05
C MET A 154 -19.87 12.16 -11.23
N PRO A 155 -20.71 11.14 -11.01
CA PRO A 155 -20.39 9.79 -11.48
C PRO A 155 -20.09 9.76 -12.99
N GLY A 156 -18.94 9.20 -13.35
CA GLY A 156 -18.42 9.16 -14.73
C GLY A 156 -17.35 10.20 -15.03
N ASP A 157 -17.07 11.11 -14.10
CA ASP A 157 -16.04 12.12 -14.30
C ASP A 157 -14.63 11.55 -14.14
N ASN A 158 -13.72 12.08 -14.96
CA ASN A 158 -12.28 11.97 -14.79
C ASN A 158 -11.74 13.33 -14.38
N LEU A 159 -10.97 13.36 -13.30
CA LEU A 159 -10.36 14.62 -12.85
C LEU A 159 -9.12 14.37 -12.00
N THR A 160 -8.34 15.43 -11.84
CA THR A 160 -7.22 15.45 -10.88
C THR A 160 -7.70 16.02 -9.55
N ILE A 161 -7.41 15.32 -8.46
CA ILE A 161 -7.76 15.74 -7.10
C ILE A 161 -6.53 15.81 -6.20
N ASN A 162 -6.59 16.64 -5.16
CA ASN A 162 -5.67 16.55 -4.04
C ASN A 162 -6.33 15.72 -2.93
N VAL A 163 -5.54 14.88 -2.27
CA VAL A 163 -6.01 14.02 -1.18
C VAL A 163 -5.15 14.24 0.04
N ASN A 164 -5.78 14.57 1.16
CA ASN A 164 -5.16 14.62 2.47
C ASN A 164 -5.51 13.34 3.23
N LEU A 165 -4.56 12.43 3.38
CA LEU A 165 -4.71 11.20 4.13
C LEU A 165 -4.61 11.48 5.63
N ILE A 166 -5.47 10.86 6.44
CA ILE A 166 -5.46 11.05 7.91
C ILE A 166 -4.26 10.42 8.59
N THR A 167 -3.59 9.48 7.92
CA THR A 167 -2.41 8.76 8.41
C THR A 167 -1.36 8.74 7.33
N PRO A 168 -0.06 8.88 7.64
CA PRO A 168 1.01 8.74 6.67
C PRO A 168 1.00 7.35 6.02
N VAL A 169 1.06 7.31 4.71
CA VAL A 169 1.04 6.07 3.91
C VAL A 169 2.25 6.03 2.98
N ALA A 170 2.91 4.90 2.93
CA ALA A 170 3.97 4.65 1.96
C ALA A 170 3.37 4.56 0.55
N CYS A 171 3.50 5.63 -0.21
CA CYS A 171 3.03 5.71 -1.58
C CYS A 171 4.12 6.27 -2.50
N ASN A 172 3.98 6.02 -3.77
CA ASN A 172 4.88 6.51 -4.82
C ASN A 172 4.07 6.95 -6.04
N ILE A 173 4.66 7.77 -6.87
CA ILE A 173 4.06 8.15 -8.16
C ILE A 173 3.80 6.89 -8.98
N GLY A 174 2.63 6.81 -9.60
CA GLY A 174 2.17 5.64 -10.35
C GLY A 174 1.41 4.61 -9.53
N LEU A 175 1.37 4.72 -8.21
CA LEU A 175 0.60 3.81 -7.37
C LEU A 175 -0.89 3.94 -7.67
N ARG A 176 -1.52 2.81 -8.00
CA ARG A 176 -2.97 2.73 -8.21
C ARG A 176 -3.68 2.46 -6.90
N PHE A 177 -4.89 3.01 -6.78
CA PHE A 177 -5.72 2.82 -5.61
C PHE A 177 -7.21 2.79 -5.97
N ALA A 178 -8.02 2.25 -5.06
CA ALA A 178 -9.47 2.31 -5.14
C ALA A 178 -10.02 3.29 -4.12
N ILE A 179 -11.10 3.96 -4.47
CA ILE A 179 -11.89 4.80 -3.57
C ILE A 179 -13.15 4.02 -3.20
N ARG A 180 -13.42 3.87 -1.91
CA ARG A 180 -14.57 3.10 -1.42
C ARG A 180 -15.40 3.88 -0.42
N GLU A 181 -16.69 3.61 -0.44
CA GLU A 181 -17.68 4.16 0.50
C GLU A 181 -18.65 3.05 0.89
N GLY A 182 -18.82 2.84 2.20
CA GLY A 182 -19.77 1.84 2.70
C GLY A 182 -19.59 0.43 2.10
N GLY A 183 -18.36 0.01 1.84
CA GLY A 183 -18.04 -1.29 1.25
C GLY A 183 -18.14 -1.36 -0.28
N ARG A 184 -18.54 -0.29 -0.97
CA ARG A 184 -18.62 -0.21 -2.43
C ARG A 184 -17.42 0.55 -2.99
N THR A 185 -16.87 0.08 -4.10
CA THR A 185 -15.91 0.87 -4.89
C THR A 185 -16.65 1.94 -5.65
N VAL A 186 -16.31 3.19 -5.39
CA VAL A 186 -16.95 4.37 -6.01
C VAL A 186 -16.02 5.11 -6.97
N GLY A 187 -14.76 4.74 -7.00
CA GLY A 187 -13.78 5.29 -7.92
C GLY A 187 -12.48 4.52 -7.89
N ALA A 188 -11.63 4.82 -8.84
CA ALA A 188 -10.26 4.34 -8.92
C ALA A 188 -9.35 5.47 -9.39
N GLY A 189 -8.09 5.41 -9.00
CA GLY A 189 -7.13 6.45 -9.37
C GLY A 189 -5.69 5.99 -9.32
N GLN A 190 -4.83 6.92 -9.70
CA GLN A 190 -3.39 6.75 -9.70
C GLN A 190 -2.73 8.00 -9.14
N VAL A 191 -1.75 7.82 -8.28
CA VAL A 191 -0.94 8.92 -7.73
C VAL A 191 -0.09 9.52 -8.85
N THR A 192 -0.24 10.83 -9.07
CA THR A 192 0.52 11.57 -10.08
C THR A 192 1.62 12.44 -9.48
N GLU A 193 1.44 12.88 -8.24
CA GLU A 193 2.40 13.74 -7.53
C GLU A 193 2.33 13.48 -6.02
N ILE A 194 3.47 13.55 -5.36
CA ILE A 194 3.59 13.56 -3.90
C ILE A 194 3.79 15.00 -3.45
N ILE A 195 2.93 15.50 -2.56
CA ILE A 195 2.97 16.89 -2.10
C ILE A 195 3.69 16.96 -0.75
N GLU A 196 3.36 16.05 0.20
CA GLU A 196 3.94 16.00 1.56
C GLU A 196 3.89 14.60 2.15
#